data_79182fa46c0c0b9fa94b293b45debc1c
#
_entry.id   79182fa46c0c0b9fa94b293b45debc1c
#
_cell.length_a   1.000
_cell.length_b   1.000
_cell.length_c   1.000
_cell.angle_alpha   90.00
_cell.angle_beta   90.00
_cell.angle_gamma   90.00
#
_symmetry.space_group_name_H-M   'P 1'
#
loop_
_entity.id
_entity.type
_entity.pdbx_description
1 polymer ?
#
loop_
_entity_poly.entity_id
_entity_poly.type
_entity_poly.pdbx_seq_one_letter_code
_entity_poly.pdbx_strand_id
1 'polypeptide(L)'
;MIIKSTYYNDSVFCIDEPEAHMHTRLQAKVLKELFNLTPVNSQLWISTHSIGMLKQAEDLEKEFPGSVVFLDFDNRDFDLTEVINPATIDKTIWDRFFDLAFADFSQLIAPKRIVFCEGTSQGRKYRDFDAQIYSKILGNKYHDTKFISIGSSTEIENIENQSVKIVSNILRSSDILKFIDRDDKSPQEIAELAQKGIKTSKRRHIECYLLDDEIITKLCTEVHKPELLADCLQAKQTAIQDSVNRGNPADDIKSASGQIFTELKKILSLTQCGNNKCAFLRDTLAPLVTEDTTIYKELENEIF
;
A
#
# COMPACT_ATOMS: atom_id res chain seq x y z
N MET A 1 24.29 -19.78 -29.40
CA MET A 1 25.44 -20.11 -30.28
C MET A 1 25.45 -21.56 -30.73
N ILE A 2 25.06 -22.48 -29.91
CA ILE A 2 24.95 -23.94 -30.29
C ILE A 2 23.85 -24.12 -31.35
N ILE A 3 22.73 -23.42 -31.26
CA ILE A 3 21.59 -23.52 -32.18
C ILE A 3 21.96 -23.19 -33.62
N LYS A 4 22.90 -22.30 -33.88
CA LYS A 4 23.32 -21.85 -35.22
C LYS A 4 24.29 -22.82 -35.93
N SER A 5 24.61 -23.95 -35.32
CA SER A 5 25.47 -24.96 -35.91
C SER A 5 24.67 -25.79 -36.91
N THR A 6 25.23 -26.08 -38.10
CA THR A 6 24.66 -26.99 -39.09
C THR A 6 24.45 -28.42 -38.55
N TYR A 7 25.03 -28.74 -37.41
CA TYR A 7 24.84 -29.99 -36.66
C TYR A 7 23.42 -30.18 -36.13
N TYR A 8 22.64 -29.07 -35.97
CA TYR A 8 21.32 -29.09 -35.36
C TYR A 8 20.20 -28.76 -36.35
N ASN A 9 20.44 -28.93 -37.65
CA ASN A 9 19.35 -28.92 -38.63
C ASN A 9 18.39 -30.10 -38.33
N ASP A 10 17.11 -29.87 -38.63
CA ASP A 10 16.04 -30.88 -38.39
C ASP A 10 15.87 -31.25 -36.89
N SER A 11 16.13 -30.32 -36.00
CA SER A 11 16.09 -30.50 -34.54
C SER A 11 14.89 -29.84 -33.90
N VAL A 12 14.50 -30.35 -32.73
CA VAL A 12 13.51 -29.73 -31.86
C VAL A 12 14.24 -29.23 -30.61
N PHE A 13 14.14 -27.91 -30.35
CA PHE A 13 14.68 -27.28 -29.17
C PHE A 13 13.55 -27.01 -28.19
N CYS A 14 13.66 -27.53 -26.97
CA CYS A 14 12.70 -27.28 -25.90
C CYS A 14 13.40 -26.43 -24.83
N ILE A 15 12.86 -25.26 -24.52
CA ILE A 15 13.40 -24.37 -23.51
C ILE A 15 12.24 -23.97 -22.57
N ASP A 16 12.42 -24.29 -21.30
CA ASP A 16 11.47 -23.97 -20.25
C ASP A 16 11.88 -22.64 -19.62
N GLU A 17 10.95 -21.68 -19.59
CA GLU A 17 11.10 -20.34 -19.02
C GLU A 17 12.47 -19.67 -19.32
N PRO A 18 12.83 -19.45 -20.59
CA PRO A 18 14.13 -18.85 -20.93
C PRO A 18 14.33 -17.44 -20.39
N GLU A 19 13.26 -16.80 -19.98
CA GLU A 19 13.24 -15.48 -19.34
C GLU A 19 13.52 -15.49 -17.83
N ALA A 20 13.59 -16.66 -17.20
CA ALA A 20 13.81 -16.78 -15.77
C ALA A 20 15.04 -15.96 -15.33
N HIS A 21 14.88 -15.14 -14.30
CA HIS A 21 15.90 -14.23 -13.76
C HIS A 21 16.37 -13.12 -14.70
N MET A 22 15.71 -12.89 -15.85
CA MET A 22 16.06 -11.79 -16.75
C MET A 22 15.26 -10.53 -16.46
N HIS A 23 15.93 -9.39 -16.63
CA HIS A 23 15.23 -8.11 -16.60
C HIS A 23 14.18 -8.03 -17.72
N THR A 24 12.97 -7.56 -17.42
CA THR A 24 11.82 -7.51 -18.34
C THR A 24 12.13 -6.95 -19.73
N ARG A 25 13.03 -5.94 -19.83
CA ARG A 25 13.48 -5.37 -21.11
C ARG A 25 14.27 -6.33 -21.99
N LEU A 26 14.84 -7.40 -21.43
CA LEU A 26 15.63 -8.36 -22.16
C LEU A 26 14.80 -9.56 -22.63
N GLN A 27 13.70 -9.86 -21.95
CA GLN A 27 12.86 -11.04 -22.21
C GLN A 27 12.39 -11.10 -23.68
N ALA A 28 11.82 -10.01 -24.20
CA ALA A 28 11.39 -9.92 -25.59
C ALA A 28 12.58 -10.11 -26.57
N LYS A 29 13.75 -9.52 -26.27
CA LYS A 29 14.94 -9.64 -27.12
C LYS A 29 15.45 -11.07 -27.17
N VAL A 30 15.42 -11.79 -26.07
CA VAL A 30 15.85 -13.21 -26.01
C VAL A 30 15.02 -14.05 -26.95
N LEU A 31 13.68 -13.89 -26.95
CA LEU A 31 12.83 -14.64 -27.87
C LEU A 31 13.17 -14.33 -29.34
N LYS A 32 13.35 -13.05 -29.70
CA LYS A 32 13.74 -12.67 -31.07
C LYS A 32 15.08 -13.26 -31.48
N GLU A 33 16.05 -13.27 -30.59
CA GLU A 33 17.36 -13.89 -30.87
C GLU A 33 17.27 -15.41 -31.01
N LEU A 34 16.50 -16.08 -30.13
CA LEU A 34 16.30 -17.53 -30.25
C LEU A 34 15.59 -17.90 -31.54
N PHE A 35 14.57 -17.13 -31.95
CA PHE A 35 13.89 -17.31 -33.22
C PHE A 35 14.86 -17.16 -34.41
N ASN A 36 15.65 -16.10 -34.43
CA ASN A 36 16.63 -15.84 -35.51
C ASN A 36 17.77 -16.88 -35.56
N LEU A 37 18.07 -17.52 -34.46
CA LEU A 37 19.11 -18.58 -34.38
C LEU A 37 18.57 -19.94 -34.74
N THR A 38 17.27 -20.16 -34.74
CA THR A 38 16.64 -21.47 -35.04
C THR A 38 16.80 -21.77 -36.54
N PRO A 39 17.36 -22.90 -36.92
CA PRO A 39 17.49 -23.28 -38.32
C PRO A 39 16.12 -23.50 -38.99
N VAL A 40 16.04 -23.29 -40.31
CA VAL A 40 14.78 -23.28 -41.08
C VAL A 40 13.96 -24.56 -40.92
N ASN A 41 14.64 -25.70 -40.83
CA ASN A 41 13.96 -27.03 -40.71
C ASN A 41 13.83 -27.48 -39.25
N SER A 42 14.04 -26.59 -38.29
CA SER A 42 14.00 -26.93 -36.86
C SER A 42 12.82 -26.25 -36.16
N GLN A 43 12.47 -26.77 -35.01
CA GLN A 43 11.38 -26.22 -34.17
C GLN A 43 11.96 -25.72 -32.87
N LEU A 44 11.41 -24.59 -32.39
CA LEU A 44 11.71 -24.02 -31.08
C LEU A 44 10.43 -24.04 -30.23
N TRP A 45 10.45 -24.81 -29.17
CA TRP A 45 9.38 -24.91 -28.21
C TRP A 45 9.76 -24.16 -26.93
N ILE A 46 8.93 -23.24 -26.50
CA ILE A 46 9.18 -22.41 -25.32
C ILE A 46 7.95 -22.44 -24.43
N SER A 47 8.14 -22.74 -23.15
CA SER A 47 7.17 -22.36 -22.13
C SER A 47 7.51 -20.99 -21.59
N THR A 48 6.52 -20.14 -21.31
CA THR A 48 6.75 -18.80 -20.78
C THR A 48 5.53 -18.25 -20.06
N HIS A 49 5.80 -17.48 -19.00
CA HIS A 49 4.82 -16.62 -18.31
C HIS A 49 5.08 -15.13 -18.57
N SER A 50 6.02 -14.78 -19.47
CA SER A 50 6.42 -13.41 -19.73
C SER A 50 5.51 -12.70 -20.71
N ILE A 51 4.90 -11.60 -20.29
CA ILE A 51 4.19 -10.66 -21.18
C ILE A 51 5.10 -10.16 -22.30
N GLY A 52 6.38 -9.92 -21.99
CA GLY A 52 7.36 -9.45 -22.98
C GLY A 52 7.60 -10.49 -24.07
N MET A 53 7.65 -11.76 -23.73
CA MET A 53 7.77 -12.85 -24.72
C MET A 53 6.49 -13.06 -25.50
N LEU A 54 5.31 -13.03 -24.85
CA LEU A 54 4.03 -13.14 -25.54
C LEU A 54 3.87 -12.04 -26.59
N LYS A 55 4.16 -10.79 -26.24
CA LYS A 55 4.12 -9.66 -27.18
C LYS A 55 5.11 -9.85 -28.34
N GLN A 56 6.34 -10.26 -28.05
CA GLN A 56 7.33 -10.49 -29.09
C GLN A 56 6.94 -11.64 -30.02
N ALA A 57 6.31 -12.69 -29.49
CA ALA A 57 5.79 -13.81 -30.30
C ALA A 57 4.65 -13.35 -31.20
N GLU A 58 3.75 -12.51 -30.73
CA GLU A 58 2.69 -11.89 -31.53
C GLU A 58 3.29 -11.00 -32.65
N ASP A 59 4.33 -10.24 -32.36
CA ASP A 59 5.00 -9.40 -33.32
C ASP A 59 5.76 -10.24 -34.38
N LEU A 60 6.37 -11.36 -33.98
CA LEU A 60 7.01 -12.31 -34.90
C LEU A 60 5.97 -12.98 -35.83
N GLU A 61 4.81 -13.35 -35.32
CA GLU A 61 3.73 -13.92 -36.14
C GLU A 61 3.21 -12.90 -37.18
N LYS A 62 3.16 -11.61 -36.82
CA LYS A 62 2.81 -10.53 -37.78
C LYS A 62 3.90 -10.31 -38.83
N GLU A 63 5.18 -10.36 -38.42
CA GLU A 63 6.33 -10.18 -39.31
C GLU A 63 6.53 -11.40 -40.22
N PHE A 64 6.29 -12.61 -39.70
CA PHE A 64 6.48 -13.89 -40.40
C PHE A 64 5.24 -14.79 -40.22
N PRO A 65 4.14 -14.56 -40.97
CA PRO A 65 2.89 -15.28 -40.77
C PRO A 65 3.06 -16.80 -40.90
N GLY A 66 2.48 -17.54 -39.93
CA GLY A 66 2.58 -19.00 -39.83
C GLY A 66 3.87 -19.52 -39.19
N SER A 67 4.74 -18.64 -38.69
CA SER A 67 5.99 -19.04 -38.03
C SER A 67 5.85 -19.31 -36.53
N VAL A 68 4.78 -18.81 -35.90
CA VAL A 68 4.53 -18.95 -34.46
C VAL A 68 3.21 -19.65 -34.20
N VAL A 69 3.21 -20.65 -33.39
CA VAL A 69 2.04 -21.40 -32.94
C VAL A 69 1.92 -21.30 -31.43
N PHE A 70 0.76 -20.86 -30.95
CA PHE A 70 0.45 -20.83 -29.53
C PHE A 70 -0.32 -22.08 -29.14
N LEU A 71 0.11 -22.69 -28.05
CA LEU A 71 -0.59 -23.81 -27.42
C LEU A 71 -0.99 -23.39 -26.01
N ASP A 72 -2.28 -23.46 -25.72
CA ASP A 72 -2.81 -23.14 -24.40
C ASP A 72 -3.03 -24.43 -23.60
N PHE A 73 -2.28 -24.56 -22.51
CA PHE A 73 -2.33 -25.72 -21.61
C PHE A 73 -3.21 -25.48 -20.38
N ASP A 74 -3.85 -24.33 -20.26
CA ASP A 74 -4.69 -23.99 -19.10
C ASP A 74 -5.92 -24.91 -19.01
N ASN A 75 -6.27 -25.30 -17.77
CA ASN A 75 -7.39 -26.19 -17.46
C ASN A 75 -7.35 -27.56 -18.16
N ARG A 76 -6.16 -28.08 -18.45
CA ARG A 76 -5.98 -29.41 -19.05
C ARG A 76 -5.76 -30.47 -17.99
N ASP A 77 -6.36 -31.64 -18.21
CA ASP A 77 -6.10 -32.85 -17.42
C ASP A 77 -4.98 -33.66 -18.09
N PHE A 78 -3.78 -33.56 -17.55
CA PHE A 78 -2.60 -34.23 -18.09
C PHE A 78 -2.61 -35.77 -17.90
N ASP A 79 -3.55 -36.29 -17.11
CA ASP A 79 -3.76 -37.73 -16.94
C ASP A 79 -4.61 -38.33 -18.08
N LEU A 80 -5.22 -37.47 -18.90
CA LEU A 80 -6.00 -37.88 -20.06
C LEU A 80 -5.30 -37.50 -21.37
N THR A 81 -5.49 -38.35 -22.40
CA THR A 81 -5.00 -38.02 -23.74
C THR A 81 -5.89 -36.95 -24.38
N GLU A 82 -5.35 -35.77 -24.55
CA GLU A 82 -6.04 -34.65 -25.19
C GLU A 82 -5.30 -34.16 -26.44
N VAL A 83 -6.06 -33.62 -27.41
CA VAL A 83 -5.50 -32.95 -28.58
C VAL A 83 -5.52 -31.46 -28.32
N ILE A 84 -4.34 -30.84 -28.28
CA ILE A 84 -4.20 -29.40 -28.11
C ILE A 84 -4.17 -28.74 -29.48
N ASN A 85 -5.14 -27.93 -29.77
CA ASN A 85 -5.21 -27.15 -30.99
C ASN A 85 -4.49 -25.80 -30.84
N PRO A 86 -3.93 -25.24 -31.92
CA PRO A 86 -3.40 -23.89 -31.91
C PRO A 86 -4.41 -22.89 -31.38
N ALA A 87 -3.99 -22.07 -30.39
CA ALA A 87 -4.79 -21.00 -29.83
C ALA A 87 -4.50 -19.68 -30.53
N THR A 88 -5.54 -18.83 -30.68
CA THR A 88 -5.36 -17.44 -31.10
C THR A 88 -5.13 -16.60 -29.86
N ILE A 89 -4.11 -15.75 -29.88
CA ILE A 89 -3.88 -14.79 -28.81
C ILE A 89 -5.00 -13.76 -28.84
N ASP A 90 -5.96 -13.93 -27.97
CA ASP A 90 -7.07 -13.02 -27.78
C ASP A 90 -6.94 -12.26 -26.46
N LYS A 91 -7.96 -11.44 -26.18
CA LYS A 91 -8.04 -10.68 -24.93
C LYS A 91 -7.97 -11.59 -23.68
N THR A 92 -8.56 -12.78 -23.73
CA THR A 92 -8.60 -13.70 -22.58
C THR A 92 -7.21 -14.22 -22.24
N ILE A 93 -6.40 -14.55 -23.23
CA ILE A 93 -4.99 -14.94 -23.04
C ILE A 93 -4.19 -13.76 -22.50
N TRP A 94 -4.37 -12.56 -23.05
CA TRP A 94 -3.71 -11.35 -22.54
C TRP A 94 -4.09 -11.05 -21.08
N ASP A 95 -5.37 -11.11 -20.73
CA ASP A 95 -5.83 -10.86 -19.36
C ASP A 95 -5.18 -11.85 -18.37
N ARG A 96 -5.07 -13.14 -18.73
CA ARG A 96 -4.37 -14.15 -17.90
C ARG A 96 -2.88 -13.85 -17.71
N PHE A 97 -2.18 -13.48 -18.78
CA PHE A 97 -0.77 -13.09 -18.67
C PHE A 97 -0.59 -11.81 -17.83
N PHE A 98 -1.50 -10.85 -17.93
CA PHE A 98 -1.51 -9.68 -17.07
C PHE A 98 -1.75 -10.06 -15.61
N ASP A 99 -2.73 -10.93 -15.34
CA ASP A 99 -3.02 -11.38 -13.97
C ASP A 99 -1.81 -12.10 -13.33
N LEU A 100 -1.14 -12.97 -14.07
CA LEU A 100 0.09 -13.64 -13.61
C LEU A 100 1.21 -12.63 -13.35
N ALA A 101 1.49 -11.75 -14.30
CA ALA A 101 2.55 -10.76 -14.14
C ALA A 101 2.24 -9.75 -13.01
N PHE A 102 0.99 -9.38 -12.80
CA PHE A 102 0.59 -8.55 -11.66
C PHE A 102 0.70 -9.30 -10.34
N ALA A 103 0.38 -10.60 -10.31
CA ALA A 103 0.57 -11.42 -9.12
C ALA A 103 2.05 -11.51 -8.72
N ASP A 104 2.94 -11.81 -9.67
CA ASP A 104 4.39 -11.87 -9.45
C ASP A 104 4.96 -10.50 -9.04
N PHE A 105 4.57 -9.44 -9.73
CA PHE A 105 4.99 -8.08 -9.40
C PHE A 105 4.48 -7.65 -8.03
N SER A 106 3.24 -7.99 -7.68
CA SER A 106 2.67 -7.69 -6.39
C SER A 106 3.38 -8.42 -5.24
N GLN A 107 3.78 -9.68 -5.43
CA GLN A 107 4.57 -10.42 -4.44
C GLN A 107 5.94 -9.79 -4.17
N LEU A 108 6.55 -9.18 -5.19
CA LEU A 108 7.87 -8.56 -5.08
C LEU A 108 7.85 -7.18 -4.43
N ILE A 109 6.76 -6.42 -4.57
CA ILE A 109 6.68 -5.01 -4.13
C ILE A 109 5.54 -4.72 -3.17
N ALA A 110 4.59 -5.66 -3.00
CA ALA A 110 3.50 -5.47 -2.07
C ALA A 110 4.02 -5.46 -0.63
N PRO A 111 3.60 -4.50 0.18
CA PRO A 111 3.85 -4.57 1.61
C PRO A 111 3.14 -5.80 2.17
N LYS A 112 3.71 -6.44 3.19
CA LYS A 112 3.04 -7.55 3.87
C LYS A 112 1.68 -7.15 4.41
N ARG A 113 1.53 -5.89 4.81
CA ARG A 113 0.32 -5.37 5.42
C ARG A 113 -0.05 -4.01 4.85
N ILE A 114 -1.33 -3.81 4.61
CA ILE A 114 -1.90 -2.52 4.23
C ILE A 114 -2.92 -2.13 5.29
N VAL A 115 -2.77 -0.94 5.85
CA VAL A 115 -3.73 -0.35 6.77
C VAL A 115 -4.44 0.79 6.05
N PHE A 116 -5.70 0.59 5.77
CA PHE A 116 -6.57 1.65 5.29
C PHE A 116 -7.05 2.48 6.47
N CYS A 117 -6.82 3.79 6.44
CA CYS A 117 -7.24 4.74 7.46
C CYS A 117 -8.01 5.92 6.85
N GLU A 118 -8.68 6.67 7.71
CA GLU A 118 -9.38 7.89 7.29
C GLU A 118 -8.40 8.93 6.73
N GLY A 119 -8.93 9.86 5.96
CA GLY A 119 -8.17 10.96 5.40
C GLY A 119 -8.44 11.17 3.92
N THR A 120 -8.28 12.39 3.45
CA THR A 120 -8.51 12.74 2.05
C THR A 120 -7.33 12.31 1.19
N SER A 121 -7.58 11.47 0.21
CA SER A 121 -6.61 11.13 -0.85
C SER A 121 -6.50 12.23 -1.93
N GLN A 122 -7.44 13.20 -1.93
CA GLN A 122 -7.50 14.30 -2.90
C GLN A 122 -7.26 15.66 -2.24
N GLY A 123 -6.61 16.58 -2.97
CA GLY A 123 -6.32 17.92 -2.47
C GLY A 123 -4.87 18.13 -2.02
N ARG A 124 -4.38 19.37 -2.04
CA ARG A 124 -2.97 19.69 -1.70
C ARG A 124 -2.69 19.86 -0.21
N LYS A 125 -3.69 20.18 0.61
CA LYS A 125 -3.46 20.74 1.95
C LYS A 125 -3.45 19.73 3.10
N TYR A 126 -4.16 18.60 2.98
CA TYR A 126 -4.30 17.58 4.02
C TYR A 126 -4.29 16.16 3.44
N ARG A 127 -3.65 16.01 2.28
CA ARG A 127 -3.57 14.71 1.61
C ARG A 127 -2.86 13.70 2.50
N ASP A 128 -3.49 12.56 2.71
CA ASP A 128 -2.95 11.41 3.42
C ASP A 128 -2.43 11.74 4.84
N PHE A 129 -3.06 12.72 5.54
CA PHE A 129 -2.55 13.23 6.80
C PHE A 129 -2.41 12.12 7.86
N ASP A 130 -3.47 11.34 8.09
CA ASP A 130 -3.48 10.30 9.12
C ASP A 130 -2.54 9.15 8.74
N ALA A 131 -2.53 8.73 7.45
CA ALA A 131 -1.59 7.74 6.95
C ALA A 131 -0.13 8.15 7.13
N GLN A 132 0.18 9.44 6.93
CA GLN A 132 1.54 9.96 7.16
C GLN A 132 1.92 9.92 8.64
N ILE A 133 0.99 10.24 9.54
CA ILE A 133 1.23 10.19 10.99
C ILE A 133 1.45 8.75 11.44
N TYR A 134 0.55 7.82 11.09
CA TYR A 134 0.72 6.41 11.44
C TYR A 134 2.01 5.82 10.88
N SER A 135 2.39 6.19 9.64
CA SER A 135 3.68 5.79 9.06
C SER A 135 4.87 6.32 9.85
N LYS A 136 4.80 7.55 10.37
CA LYS A 136 5.88 8.11 11.19
C LYS A 136 6.00 7.45 12.57
N ILE A 137 4.87 7.15 13.19
CA ILE A 137 4.83 6.54 14.52
C ILE A 137 5.24 5.07 14.46
N LEU A 138 4.66 4.29 13.55
CA LEU A 138 4.73 2.84 13.53
C LEU A 138 5.67 2.27 12.47
N GLY A 139 6.08 3.09 11.48
CA GLY A 139 6.82 2.63 10.31
C GLY A 139 8.20 2.07 10.62
N ASN A 140 8.86 2.49 11.69
CA ASN A 140 10.16 1.96 12.07
C ASN A 140 10.07 0.49 12.51
N LYS A 141 9.05 0.11 13.27
CA LYS A 141 8.80 -1.27 13.71
C LYS A 141 8.11 -2.10 12.65
N TYR A 142 7.19 -1.49 11.90
CA TYR A 142 6.35 -2.13 10.89
C TYR A 142 6.72 -1.64 9.48
N HIS A 143 8.01 -1.75 9.13
CA HIS A 143 8.56 -1.27 7.84
C HIS A 143 7.95 -1.94 6.61
N ASP A 144 7.34 -3.12 6.79
CA ASP A 144 6.62 -3.88 5.77
C ASP A 144 5.10 -3.55 5.72
N THR A 145 4.68 -2.52 6.45
CA THR A 145 3.29 -2.05 6.49
C THR A 145 3.13 -0.73 5.76
N LYS A 146 2.13 -0.65 4.89
CA LYS A 146 1.77 0.59 4.19
C LYS A 146 0.47 1.16 4.73
N PHE A 147 0.49 2.41 5.18
CA PHE A 147 -0.70 3.17 5.55
C PHE A 147 -1.23 3.94 4.35
N ILE A 148 -2.54 3.89 4.10
CA ILE A 148 -3.18 4.54 2.95
C ILE A 148 -4.47 5.20 3.42
N SER A 149 -4.62 6.50 3.15
CA SER A 149 -5.89 7.20 3.41
C SER A 149 -6.90 6.96 2.30
N ILE A 150 -8.14 6.58 2.68
CA ILE A 150 -9.23 6.32 1.72
C ILE A 150 -10.48 7.11 2.12
N GLY A 151 -10.46 8.41 1.98
CA GLY A 151 -11.65 9.21 2.19
C GLY A 151 -12.19 9.18 3.63
N SER A 152 -13.51 9.19 3.76
CA SER A 152 -14.24 9.20 5.04
C SER A 152 -14.44 7.78 5.61
N SER A 153 -14.83 7.70 6.89
CA SER A 153 -15.26 6.44 7.53
C SER A 153 -16.31 5.70 6.71
N THR A 154 -17.28 6.42 6.16
CA THR A 154 -18.33 5.86 5.29
C THR A 154 -17.76 5.22 4.02
N GLU A 155 -16.70 5.78 3.44
CA GLU A 155 -16.04 5.20 2.27
C GLU A 155 -15.25 3.95 2.65
N ILE A 156 -14.68 3.89 3.86
CA ILE A 156 -14.01 2.70 4.39
C ILE A 156 -15.02 1.63 4.74
N GLU A 157 -16.18 1.98 5.28
CA GLU A 157 -17.28 1.05 5.57
C GLU A 157 -17.86 0.43 4.30
N ASN A 158 -18.00 1.22 3.25
CA ASN A 158 -18.53 0.80 1.96
C ASN A 158 -17.47 0.16 1.05
N ILE A 159 -16.51 -0.55 1.62
CA ILE A 159 -15.40 -1.22 0.89
C ILE A 159 -15.85 -2.37 -0.05
N GLU A 160 -17.09 -2.46 -0.40
CA GLU A 160 -17.50 -3.04 -1.67
C GLU A 160 -17.08 -2.18 -2.87
N ASN A 161 -16.47 -1.02 -2.62
CA ASN A 161 -15.98 -0.09 -3.62
C ASN A 161 -14.98 -0.79 -4.55
N GLN A 162 -15.23 -0.72 -5.85
CA GLN A 162 -14.46 -1.39 -6.90
C GLN A 162 -12.94 -1.18 -6.76
N SER A 163 -12.53 -0.02 -6.27
CA SER A 163 -11.10 0.32 -6.08
C SER A 163 -10.40 -0.57 -5.04
N VAL A 164 -11.06 -0.93 -3.95
CA VAL A 164 -10.47 -1.81 -2.92
C VAL A 164 -10.54 -3.26 -3.34
N LYS A 165 -11.59 -3.68 -4.05
CA LYS A 165 -11.63 -5.03 -4.67
C LYS A 165 -10.49 -5.19 -5.68
N ILE A 166 -10.22 -4.17 -6.50
CA ILE A 166 -9.10 -4.18 -7.45
C ILE A 166 -7.76 -4.26 -6.69
N VAL A 167 -7.56 -3.41 -5.67
CA VAL A 167 -6.34 -3.43 -4.85
C VAL A 167 -6.19 -4.76 -4.12
N SER A 168 -7.26 -5.29 -3.52
CA SER A 168 -7.25 -6.59 -2.84
C SER A 168 -6.98 -7.76 -3.80
N ASN A 169 -7.47 -7.69 -5.02
CA ASN A 169 -7.21 -8.71 -6.04
C ASN A 169 -5.77 -8.64 -6.57
N ILE A 170 -5.23 -7.44 -6.71
CA ILE A 170 -3.83 -7.21 -7.13
C ILE A 170 -2.85 -7.57 -6.01
N LEU A 171 -3.21 -7.29 -4.75
CA LEU A 171 -2.35 -7.48 -3.58
C LEU A 171 -2.79 -8.69 -2.73
N ARG A 172 -3.10 -9.81 -3.38
CA ARG A 172 -3.57 -11.06 -2.74
C ARG A 172 -2.68 -11.58 -1.61
N SER A 173 -1.41 -11.16 -1.60
CA SER A 173 -0.42 -11.55 -0.58
C SER A 173 -0.35 -10.62 0.63
N SER A 174 -1.09 -9.50 0.64
CA SER A 174 -1.06 -8.51 1.73
C SER A 174 -2.22 -8.70 2.70
N ASP A 175 -1.93 -8.63 3.99
CA ASP A 175 -2.96 -8.52 5.04
C ASP A 175 -3.58 -7.13 4.97
N ILE A 176 -4.89 -7.06 4.80
CA ILE A 176 -5.62 -5.80 4.72
C ILE A 176 -6.31 -5.51 6.05
N LEU A 177 -5.90 -4.45 6.70
CA LEU A 177 -6.50 -3.91 7.90
C LEU A 177 -7.26 -2.61 7.59
N LYS A 178 -8.33 -2.37 8.31
CA LYS A 178 -9.14 -1.15 8.23
C LYS A 178 -9.20 -0.52 9.59
N PHE A 179 -8.80 0.74 9.68
CA PHE A 179 -8.77 1.48 10.94
C PHE A 179 -9.39 2.86 10.75
N ILE A 180 -10.38 3.18 11.56
CA ILE A 180 -11.11 4.44 11.48
C ILE A 180 -11.16 5.15 12.83
N ASP A 181 -11.40 6.45 12.80
CA ASP A 181 -11.62 7.25 13.98
C ASP A 181 -12.94 6.87 14.68
N ARG A 182 -12.94 6.90 16.01
CA ARG A 182 -14.15 6.64 16.81
C ARG A 182 -15.21 7.70 16.58
N ASP A 183 -14.80 8.95 16.49
CA ASP A 183 -15.70 10.11 16.39
C ASP A 183 -16.84 10.05 17.43
N ASP A 184 -18.09 10.19 16.96
CA ASP A 184 -19.32 10.12 17.77
C ASP A 184 -19.95 8.72 17.80
N LYS A 185 -19.24 7.68 17.33
CA LYS A 185 -19.78 6.32 17.24
C LYS A 185 -20.11 5.75 18.61
N SER A 186 -21.29 5.19 18.72
CA SER A 186 -21.75 4.48 19.91
C SER A 186 -21.04 3.14 20.10
N PRO A 187 -21.01 2.55 21.29
CA PRO A 187 -20.45 1.23 21.51
C PRO A 187 -21.08 0.13 20.64
N GLN A 188 -22.36 0.27 20.28
CA GLN A 188 -23.05 -0.66 19.40
C GLN A 188 -22.54 -0.56 17.97
N GLU A 189 -22.40 0.65 17.42
CA GLU A 189 -21.83 0.89 16.07
C GLU A 189 -20.39 0.39 15.99
N ILE A 190 -19.57 0.59 17.03
CA ILE A 190 -18.21 0.08 17.11
C ILE A 190 -18.20 -1.46 17.07
N ALA A 191 -19.12 -2.12 17.79
CA ALA A 191 -19.24 -3.57 17.77
C ALA A 191 -19.67 -4.11 16.39
N GLU A 192 -20.57 -3.42 15.70
CA GLU A 192 -21.01 -3.76 14.33
C GLU A 192 -19.86 -3.58 13.32
N LEU A 193 -19.06 -2.53 13.46
CA LEU A 193 -17.86 -2.29 12.64
C LEU A 193 -16.82 -3.38 12.86
N ALA A 194 -16.60 -3.79 14.11
CA ALA A 194 -15.67 -4.86 14.44
C ALA A 194 -16.08 -6.20 13.79
N GLN A 195 -17.39 -6.50 13.72
CA GLN A 195 -17.91 -7.68 13.02
C GLN A 195 -17.61 -7.62 11.49
N LYS A 196 -17.52 -6.43 10.92
CA LYS A 196 -17.14 -6.21 9.52
C LYS A 196 -15.62 -6.17 9.31
N GLY A 197 -14.81 -6.46 10.33
CA GLY A 197 -13.36 -6.41 10.28
C GLY A 197 -12.79 -4.99 10.21
N ILE A 198 -13.55 -4.00 10.70
CA ILE A 198 -13.12 -2.61 10.79
C ILE A 198 -12.76 -2.30 12.25
N LYS A 199 -11.52 -1.94 12.50
CA LYS A 199 -11.05 -1.52 13.82
C LYS A 199 -11.32 -0.02 14.01
N THR A 200 -11.65 0.36 15.22
CA THR A 200 -11.96 1.75 15.58
C THR A 200 -11.02 2.21 16.69
N SER A 201 -10.52 3.44 16.60
CA SER A 201 -9.68 4.02 17.66
C SER A 201 -10.46 4.11 18.99
N LYS A 202 -9.78 3.94 20.11
CA LYS A 202 -10.38 4.14 21.44
C LYS A 202 -10.64 5.61 21.71
N ARG A 203 -9.70 6.46 21.30
CA ARG A 203 -9.86 7.91 21.40
C ARG A 203 -10.65 8.42 20.20
N ARG A 204 -11.15 9.66 20.29
CA ARG A 204 -12.04 10.23 19.28
C ARG A 204 -11.40 10.27 17.88
N HIS A 205 -10.17 10.79 17.80
CA HIS A 205 -9.38 10.92 16.57
C HIS A 205 -7.88 11.04 16.88
N ILE A 206 -7.04 11.02 15.86
CA ILE A 206 -5.57 10.97 16.00
C ILE A 206 -5.00 12.16 16.81
N GLU A 207 -5.64 13.34 16.76
CA GLU A 207 -5.21 14.51 17.54
C GLU A 207 -5.27 14.26 19.06
N CYS A 208 -6.17 13.38 19.53
CA CYS A 208 -6.26 13.02 20.95
C CYS A 208 -5.03 12.24 21.45
N TYR A 209 -4.35 11.51 20.57
CA TYR A 209 -3.12 10.80 20.87
C TYR A 209 -1.91 11.74 20.82
N LEU A 210 -1.83 12.57 19.78
CA LEU A 210 -0.69 13.46 19.56
C LEU A 210 -0.63 14.62 20.56
N LEU A 211 -1.77 15.08 21.04
CA LEU A 211 -1.88 16.15 22.04
C LEU A 211 -2.10 15.59 23.46
N ASP A 212 -1.75 14.32 23.69
CA ASP A 212 -1.74 13.73 25.02
C ASP A 212 -0.72 14.44 25.93
N ASP A 213 -0.97 14.44 27.25
CA ASP A 213 -0.10 15.07 28.22
C ASP A 213 1.31 14.43 28.24
N GLU A 214 1.39 13.10 27.99
CA GLU A 214 2.66 12.40 27.82
C GLU A 214 3.48 12.97 26.67
N ILE A 215 2.87 13.22 25.53
CA ILE A 215 3.56 13.73 24.33
C ILE A 215 3.94 15.22 24.52
N ILE A 216 3.10 16.00 25.16
CA ILE A 216 3.44 17.39 25.52
C ILE A 216 4.61 17.41 26.50
N THR A 217 4.67 16.49 27.46
CA THR A 217 5.79 16.35 28.40
C THR A 217 7.09 16.04 27.66
N LYS A 218 7.03 15.07 26.70
CA LYS A 218 8.19 14.77 25.84
C LYS A 218 8.62 15.96 25.00
N LEU A 219 7.65 16.74 24.46
CA LEU A 219 7.96 17.94 23.71
C LEU A 219 8.72 18.96 24.58
N CYS A 220 8.25 19.24 25.81
CA CYS A 220 8.92 20.16 26.73
C CYS A 220 10.34 19.71 27.07
N THR A 221 10.54 18.40 27.22
CA THR A 221 11.86 17.80 27.50
C THR A 221 12.78 17.93 26.28
N GLU A 222 12.28 17.63 25.08
CA GLU A 222 13.04 17.70 23.82
C GLU A 222 13.53 19.11 23.50
N VAL A 223 12.70 20.11 23.79
CA VAL A 223 13.08 21.53 23.60
C VAL A 223 13.84 22.12 24.80
N HIS A 224 14.22 21.30 25.76
CA HIS A 224 14.97 21.68 26.98
C HIS A 224 14.26 22.75 27.84
N LYS A 225 12.93 22.65 27.95
CA LYS A 225 12.08 23.57 28.75
C LYS A 225 11.06 22.79 29.60
N PRO A 226 11.47 21.79 30.39
CA PRO A 226 10.56 21.01 31.21
C PRO A 226 9.84 21.84 32.28
N GLU A 227 10.42 22.96 32.70
CA GLU A 227 9.84 23.91 33.65
C GLU A 227 8.55 24.57 33.13
N LEU A 228 8.35 24.65 31.81
CA LEU A 228 7.16 25.22 31.18
C LEU A 228 6.03 24.21 30.96
N LEU A 229 6.19 22.97 31.42
CA LEU A 229 5.17 21.92 31.25
C LEU A 229 3.81 22.33 31.83
N ALA A 230 3.81 22.88 33.05
CA ALA A 230 2.57 23.31 33.71
C ALA A 230 1.80 24.33 32.86
N ASP A 231 2.51 25.31 32.29
CA ASP A 231 1.93 26.33 31.44
C ASP A 231 1.37 25.74 30.14
N CYS A 232 2.08 24.81 29.56
CA CYS A 232 1.65 24.08 28.35
C CYS A 232 0.36 23.27 28.59
N LEU A 233 0.30 22.51 29.70
CA LEU A 233 -0.89 21.75 30.06
C LEU A 233 -2.07 22.66 30.42
N GLN A 234 -1.83 23.78 31.10
CA GLN A 234 -2.88 24.79 31.38
C GLN A 234 -3.41 25.39 30.09
N ALA A 235 -2.55 25.73 29.13
CA ALA A 235 -2.97 26.26 27.83
C ALA A 235 -3.80 25.22 27.03
N LYS A 236 -3.43 23.95 27.07
CA LYS A 236 -4.23 22.87 26.50
C LYS A 236 -5.63 22.82 27.12
N GLN A 237 -5.70 22.79 28.46
CA GLN A 237 -6.98 22.75 29.17
C GLN A 237 -7.86 23.95 28.84
N THR A 238 -7.28 25.15 28.79
CA THR A 238 -7.99 26.39 28.41
C THR A 238 -8.55 26.27 26.99
N ALA A 239 -7.76 25.80 26.04
CA ALA A 239 -8.20 25.64 24.65
C ALA A 239 -9.33 24.58 24.51
N ILE A 240 -9.29 23.49 25.29
CA ILE A 240 -10.36 22.48 25.35
C ILE A 240 -11.63 23.14 25.95
N GLN A 241 -11.51 23.87 27.06
CA GLN A 241 -12.66 24.53 27.68
C GLN A 241 -13.30 25.56 26.75
N ASP A 242 -12.49 26.32 26.02
CA ASP A 242 -12.98 27.27 25.00
C ASP A 242 -13.71 26.54 23.87
N SER A 243 -13.25 25.33 23.49
CA SER A 243 -13.92 24.50 22.50
C SER A 243 -15.26 23.98 23.01
N VAL A 244 -15.32 23.54 24.26
CA VAL A 244 -16.57 23.11 24.93
C VAL A 244 -17.56 24.27 25.02
N ASN A 245 -17.10 25.47 25.36
CA ASN A 245 -17.93 26.68 25.43
C ASN A 245 -18.54 27.05 24.06
N ARG A 246 -17.92 26.61 22.96
CA ARG A 246 -18.46 26.73 21.58
C ARG A 246 -19.40 25.60 21.19
N GLY A 247 -19.67 24.63 22.09
CA GLY A 247 -20.60 23.56 21.90
C GLY A 247 -19.97 22.22 21.40
N ASN A 248 -18.65 22.14 21.34
CA ASN A 248 -17.98 20.90 20.97
C ASN A 248 -17.88 19.92 22.15
N PRO A 249 -17.85 18.60 21.93
CA PRO A 249 -17.60 17.63 22.98
C PRO A 249 -16.25 17.86 23.68
N ALA A 250 -16.16 17.50 24.96
CA ALA A 250 -14.92 17.69 25.74
C ALA A 250 -13.75 16.81 25.23
N ASP A 251 -14.04 15.72 24.55
CA ASP A 251 -13.06 14.83 23.93
C ASP A 251 -12.74 15.18 22.47
N ASP A 252 -13.34 16.24 21.92
CA ASP A 252 -13.02 16.77 20.59
C ASP A 252 -11.77 17.67 20.62
N ILE A 253 -10.61 17.04 20.78
CA ILE A 253 -9.32 17.72 20.79
C ILE A 253 -8.99 18.33 19.41
N LYS A 254 -9.53 17.77 18.34
CA LYS A 254 -9.36 18.25 16.96
C LYS A 254 -9.84 19.70 16.80
N SER A 255 -10.98 20.04 17.38
CA SER A 255 -11.53 21.40 17.39
C SER A 255 -10.72 22.38 18.22
N ALA A 256 -10.01 21.91 19.26
CA ALA A 256 -9.13 22.73 20.10
C ALA A 256 -7.68 22.78 19.55
N SER A 257 -7.29 21.89 18.66
CA SER A 257 -5.89 21.65 18.24
C SER A 257 -5.20 22.88 17.65
N GLY A 258 -5.95 23.75 16.96
CA GLY A 258 -5.40 24.99 16.40
C GLY A 258 -4.98 26.00 17.46
N GLN A 259 -5.78 26.14 18.52
CA GLN A 259 -5.47 27.00 19.66
C GLN A 259 -4.33 26.40 20.49
N ILE A 260 -4.36 25.10 20.75
CA ILE A 260 -3.29 24.38 21.45
C ILE A 260 -1.96 24.60 20.73
N PHE A 261 -1.91 24.39 19.41
CA PHE A 261 -0.70 24.64 18.61
C PHE A 261 -0.17 26.06 18.78
N THR A 262 -1.04 27.04 18.70
CA THR A 262 -0.64 28.46 18.80
C THR A 262 -0.04 28.79 20.17
N GLU A 263 -0.68 28.32 21.25
CA GLU A 263 -0.21 28.57 22.61
C GLU A 263 1.09 27.77 22.92
N LEU A 264 1.18 26.50 22.56
CA LEU A 264 2.42 25.72 22.75
C LEU A 264 3.60 26.35 21.99
N LYS A 265 3.36 26.78 20.74
CA LYS A 265 4.38 27.47 19.94
C LYS A 265 4.88 28.74 20.62
N LYS A 266 3.99 29.52 21.23
CA LYS A 266 4.32 30.74 21.93
C LYS A 266 5.05 30.47 23.25
N ILE A 267 4.52 29.61 24.13
CA ILE A 267 5.09 29.28 25.44
C ILE A 267 6.49 28.72 25.26
N LEU A 268 6.64 27.74 24.38
CA LEU A 268 7.92 27.07 24.14
C LEU A 268 8.83 27.82 23.17
N SER A 269 8.38 28.95 22.59
CA SER A 269 9.11 29.75 21.59
C SER A 269 9.61 28.90 20.42
N LEU A 270 8.76 28.01 19.89
CA LEU A 270 9.14 27.09 18.83
C LEU A 270 9.32 27.83 17.49
N THR A 271 10.48 27.64 16.86
CA THR A 271 10.80 28.25 15.55
C THR A 271 10.74 27.25 14.41
N GLN A 272 11.03 25.97 14.67
CA GLN A 272 11.05 24.87 13.68
C GLN A 272 10.01 23.81 14.03
N CYS A 273 8.74 24.19 14.10
CA CYS A 273 7.63 23.31 14.49
C CYS A 273 6.52 23.20 13.42
N GLY A 274 6.84 23.56 12.18
CA GLY A 274 5.84 23.66 11.11
C GLY A 274 5.10 25.02 11.10
N ASN A 275 4.53 25.34 9.93
CA ASN A 275 3.86 26.62 9.70
C ASN A 275 2.35 26.59 10.01
N ASN A 276 1.81 25.42 10.33
CA ASN A 276 0.39 25.21 10.66
C ASN A 276 0.22 24.02 11.59
N LYS A 277 -0.98 23.84 12.15
CA LYS A 277 -1.28 22.76 13.09
C LYS A 277 -0.96 21.36 12.54
N CYS A 278 -1.26 21.10 11.28
CA CYS A 278 -1.06 19.78 10.71
C CYS A 278 0.42 19.45 10.53
N ALA A 279 1.24 20.40 10.10
CA ALA A 279 2.68 20.24 10.07
C ALA A 279 3.25 20.04 11.49
N PHE A 280 2.74 20.80 12.48
CA PHE A 280 3.13 20.63 13.87
C PHE A 280 2.80 19.22 14.41
N LEU A 281 1.57 18.77 14.21
CA LEU A 281 1.16 17.44 14.65
C LEU A 281 1.99 16.34 13.97
N ARG A 282 2.14 16.42 12.65
CA ARG A 282 2.84 15.41 11.86
C ARG A 282 4.35 15.42 12.03
N ASP A 283 4.99 16.60 12.06
CA ASP A 283 6.44 16.73 11.93
C ASP A 283 7.14 17.00 13.28
N THR A 284 6.38 17.50 14.28
CA THR A 284 6.91 17.78 15.61
C THR A 284 6.42 16.78 16.65
N LEU A 285 5.11 16.50 16.73
CA LEU A 285 4.57 15.63 17.77
C LEU A 285 4.62 14.15 17.42
N ALA A 286 4.27 13.75 16.19
CA ALA A 286 4.26 12.34 15.81
C ALA A 286 5.61 11.65 16.01
N PRO A 287 6.78 12.26 15.73
CA PRO A 287 8.08 11.64 16.04
C PRO A 287 8.36 11.42 17.54
N LEU A 288 7.65 12.11 18.44
CA LEU A 288 7.79 11.93 19.88
C LEU A 288 7.01 10.72 20.40
N VAL A 289 6.11 10.17 19.60
CA VAL A 289 5.37 8.93 19.90
C VAL A 289 6.28 7.75 19.56
N THR A 290 7.08 7.32 20.54
CA THR A 290 8.09 6.26 20.42
C THR A 290 7.68 5.03 21.23
N GLU A 291 8.27 3.87 20.98
CA GLU A 291 7.89 2.58 21.59
C GLU A 291 7.87 2.56 23.14
N ASP A 292 8.57 3.49 23.78
CA ASP A 292 8.56 3.67 25.22
C ASP A 292 7.29 4.35 25.74
N THR A 293 6.56 5.10 24.87
CA THR A 293 5.35 5.83 25.28
C THR A 293 4.14 4.90 25.44
N THR A 294 3.23 5.30 26.34
CA THR A 294 1.93 4.62 26.51
C THR A 294 1.06 4.83 25.26
N ILE A 295 1.16 6.00 24.66
CA ILE A 295 0.45 6.36 23.41
C ILE A 295 0.84 5.46 22.25
N TYR A 296 2.13 5.13 22.09
CA TYR A 296 2.57 4.20 21.06
C TYR A 296 1.94 2.82 21.24
N LYS A 297 2.00 2.29 22.48
CA LYS A 297 1.45 0.97 22.79
C LYS A 297 -0.06 0.91 22.63
N GLU A 298 -0.75 2.01 22.94
CA GLU A 298 -2.19 2.14 22.74
C GLU A 298 -2.53 2.05 21.24
N LEU A 299 -1.90 2.87 20.39
CA LEU A 299 -2.09 2.86 18.93
C LEU A 299 -1.70 1.53 18.29
N GLU A 300 -0.58 0.95 18.72
CA GLU A 300 -0.13 -0.35 18.22
C GLU A 300 -1.17 -1.44 18.46
N ASN A 301 -1.70 -1.54 19.69
CA ASN A 301 -2.71 -2.54 20.06
C ASN A 301 -4.08 -2.31 19.39
N GLU A 302 -4.38 -1.10 18.98
CA GLU A 302 -5.64 -0.79 18.31
C GLU A 302 -5.57 -1.10 16.82
N ILE A 303 -4.43 -0.88 16.20
CA ILE A 303 -4.25 -1.09 14.76
C ILE A 303 -3.90 -2.55 14.45
N PHE A 304 -3.05 -3.17 15.23
CA PHE A 304 -2.53 -4.53 15.00
C PHE A 304 -3.10 -5.54 15.99
#